data_70d8084e7ac9b7b3808643f8f590f1a6
#
_entry.id   70d8084e7ac9b7b3808643f8f590f1a6
#
_cell.length_a   1.000
_cell.length_b   1.000
_cell.length_c   1.000
_cell.angle_alpha   90.00
_cell.angle_beta   90.00
_cell.angle_gamma   90.00
#
_symmetry.space_group_name_H-M   'P 1'
#
loop_
_entity.id
_entity.type
_entity.pdbx_description
1 polymer ?
#
loop_
_entity_poly.entity_id
_entity_poly.type
_entity_poly.pdbx_seq_one_letter_code
_entity_poly.pdbx_strand_id
1 'polypeptide(L)'
;MLIRLLRTYLTPYKKPIALLVLLQFLQTCATLYLPTLNADIIDNGVVAGDSGYILSFGALMIGISLVQVVCNIGAVYYGARTASAVGRDLRAGVFDRVQSFSARELGHFGAPSLITRTTNDVQQVQMLTLMTFTLLVSAPIMCVGGIVLALGLDVPLSGVLLAVVPVLGLCVSLIVRRLRPLFRTMQVRLDTVNRVLREQITGNRVIRAFVRDAYEEERFRKANSSLTEVSLGTGRMLALMFPIVMTVVNVSSIAVVWFGAHRIDSGGMEIGALTAFLAYLMQIVMSVMMATFMFMMVPRAEVCAERIQEVLDTSSSVVPPKAPVLELRRHGHLELRGAGFRYPGAEEPVLKAVDLVALPGETTAVIGSTGSGKSTLLGLVPRLFDATDGEVLVDGVDVRTVEPRLLARTVGLVPQKPYLFAGTVATNLRYGNPDATDEELWHALEVAQAKGFVEGLENRLDATIAQGGTNVSGGQRQRLAIARTLVQRPEIYLFDDSFSALDYATDAALRTALARETAEATVVIVAQRVSTIRDADRIVVLDEGRVVGTGRHHELMADNETYREIVLSQLTEAEAA
;
A
#
# COMPACT_ATOMS: atom_id res chain seq x y z
N MET A 1 -6.91 -3.26 17.12
CA MET A 1 -7.21 -2.82 15.72
C MET A 1 -7.65 -3.97 14.82
N LEU A 2 -6.91 -5.08 14.75
CA LEU A 2 -7.20 -6.25 13.90
C LEU A 2 -8.65 -6.78 14.06
N ILE A 3 -9.12 -6.99 15.30
CA ILE A 3 -10.48 -7.50 15.57
C ILE A 3 -11.56 -6.55 15.04
N ARG A 4 -11.37 -5.25 15.17
CA ARG A 4 -12.30 -4.23 14.65
C ARG A 4 -12.36 -4.29 13.12
N LEU A 5 -11.20 -4.33 12.46
CA LEU A 5 -11.08 -4.44 11.00
C LEU A 5 -11.76 -5.72 10.49
N LEU A 6 -11.41 -6.88 11.06
CA LEU A 6 -12.00 -8.16 10.68
C LEU A 6 -13.51 -8.20 10.93
N ARG A 7 -13.99 -7.69 12.05
CA ARG A 7 -15.44 -7.64 12.34
C ARG A 7 -16.20 -6.85 11.27
N THR A 8 -15.66 -5.72 10.83
CA THR A 8 -16.29 -4.89 9.78
C THR A 8 -16.37 -5.65 8.45
N TYR A 9 -15.26 -6.22 7.99
CA TYR A 9 -15.16 -6.87 6.67
C TYR A 9 -15.67 -8.32 6.64
N LEU A 10 -15.80 -9.01 7.79
CA LEU A 10 -16.41 -10.35 7.87
C LEU A 10 -17.93 -10.30 8.00
N THR A 11 -18.52 -9.19 8.44
CA THR A 11 -19.97 -9.05 8.66
C THR A 11 -20.82 -9.43 7.43
N PRO A 12 -20.47 -9.07 6.18
CA PRO A 12 -21.21 -9.48 4.99
C PRO A 12 -21.19 -11.00 4.74
N TYR A 13 -20.21 -11.71 5.27
CA TYR A 13 -19.94 -13.13 5.01
C TYR A 13 -20.40 -14.08 6.12
N LYS A 14 -21.31 -13.65 7.01
CA LYS A 14 -21.80 -14.45 8.15
C LYS A 14 -22.32 -15.84 7.74
N LYS A 15 -23.07 -15.94 6.63
CA LYS A 15 -23.64 -17.22 6.14
C LYS A 15 -22.55 -18.21 5.69
N PRO A 16 -21.60 -17.84 4.79
CA PRO A 16 -20.46 -18.69 4.44
C PRO A 16 -19.60 -19.08 5.63
N ILE A 17 -19.40 -18.16 6.59
CA ILE A 17 -18.62 -18.44 7.80
C ILE A 17 -19.33 -19.46 8.70
N ALA A 18 -20.65 -19.32 8.90
CA ALA A 18 -21.42 -20.28 9.68
C ALA A 18 -21.36 -21.68 9.06
N LEU A 19 -21.51 -21.78 7.74
CA LEU A 19 -21.40 -23.05 7.02
C LEU A 19 -19.97 -23.65 7.15
N LEU A 20 -18.95 -22.82 6.98
CA LEU A 20 -17.55 -23.23 7.16
C LEU A 20 -17.32 -23.79 8.57
N VAL A 21 -17.75 -23.06 9.62
CA VAL A 21 -17.59 -23.48 11.02
C VAL A 21 -18.32 -24.80 11.27
N LEU A 22 -19.54 -24.98 10.71
CA LEU A 22 -20.28 -26.24 10.81
C LEU A 22 -19.53 -27.39 10.13
N LEU A 23 -19.04 -27.19 8.89
CA LEU A 23 -18.27 -28.20 8.17
C LEU A 23 -16.97 -28.56 8.90
N GLN A 24 -16.27 -27.55 9.45
CA GLN A 24 -15.06 -27.75 10.23
C GLN A 24 -15.34 -28.50 11.54
N PHE A 25 -16.47 -28.22 12.20
CA PHE A 25 -16.91 -28.94 13.39
C PHE A 25 -17.21 -30.39 13.06
N LEU A 26 -18.01 -30.68 12.02
CA LEU A 26 -18.32 -32.05 11.59
C LEU A 26 -17.06 -32.81 11.20
N GLN A 27 -16.16 -32.19 10.44
CA GLN A 27 -14.88 -32.78 10.06
C GLN A 27 -14.04 -33.12 11.30
N THR A 28 -13.96 -32.22 12.28
CA THR A 28 -13.16 -32.44 13.49
C THR A 28 -13.79 -33.53 14.38
N CYS A 29 -15.13 -33.55 14.51
CA CYS A 29 -15.83 -34.64 15.20
C CYS A 29 -15.60 -36.02 14.53
N ALA A 30 -15.65 -36.06 13.19
CA ALA A 30 -15.33 -37.30 12.46
C ALA A 30 -13.87 -37.75 12.73
N THR A 31 -12.91 -36.82 12.72
CA THR A 31 -11.50 -37.09 13.05
C THR A 31 -11.33 -37.65 14.45
N LEU A 32 -12.06 -37.10 15.42
CA LEU A 32 -12.01 -37.53 16.82
C LEU A 32 -12.71 -38.89 17.05
N TYR A 33 -13.69 -39.23 16.22
CA TYR A 33 -14.44 -40.47 16.38
C TYR A 33 -13.70 -41.71 15.81
N LEU A 34 -12.82 -41.51 14.81
CA LEU A 34 -12.09 -42.61 14.16
C LEU A 34 -11.23 -43.46 15.12
N PRO A 35 -10.49 -42.91 16.09
CA PRO A 35 -9.75 -43.70 17.07
C PRO A 35 -10.64 -44.61 17.95
N THR A 36 -11.85 -44.15 18.32
CA THR A 36 -12.82 -44.96 19.08
C THR A 36 -13.27 -46.15 18.25
N LEU A 37 -13.64 -45.97 16.98
CA LEU A 37 -14.00 -47.07 16.08
C LEU A 37 -12.85 -48.05 15.86
N ASN A 38 -11.61 -47.53 15.78
CA ASN A 38 -10.44 -48.39 15.68
C ASN A 38 -10.25 -49.25 16.94
N ALA A 39 -10.51 -48.68 18.12
CA ALA A 39 -10.51 -49.43 19.38
C ALA A 39 -11.55 -50.54 19.35
N ASP A 40 -12.80 -50.24 18.96
CA ASP A 40 -13.88 -51.21 18.86
C ASP A 40 -13.53 -52.37 17.89
N ILE A 41 -12.89 -52.08 16.76
CA ILE A 41 -12.41 -53.11 15.81
C ILE A 41 -11.35 -54.00 16.44
N ILE A 42 -10.44 -53.42 17.23
CA ILE A 42 -9.39 -54.20 17.91
C ILE A 42 -10.01 -55.13 18.96
N ASP A 43 -10.86 -54.56 19.84
CA ASP A 43 -11.37 -55.29 20.98
C ASP A 43 -12.42 -56.33 20.59
N ASN A 44 -13.42 -55.95 19.78
CA ASN A 44 -14.52 -56.83 19.40
C ASN A 44 -14.31 -57.61 18.08
N GLY A 45 -13.33 -57.19 17.28
CA GLY A 45 -13.00 -57.84 16.00
C GLY A 45 -11.75 -58.68 16.08
N VAL A 46 -10.59 -58.06 16.33
CA VAL A 46 -9.28 -58.72 16.27
C VAL A 46 -9.08 -59.65 17.46
N VAL A 47 -9.34 -59.16 18.68
CA VAL A 47 -9.17 -59.95 19.91
C VAL A 47 -10.21 -61.07 19.98
N ALA A 48 -11.45 -60.84 19.56
CA ALA A 48 -12.53 -61.79 19.50
C ALA A 48 -12.45 -62.74 18.28
N GLY A 49 -11.61 -62.44 17.27
CA GLY A 49 -11.47 -63.26 16.05
C GLY A 49 -12.66 -63.15 15.08
N ASP A 50 -13.51 -62.12 15.22
CA ASP A 50 -14.68 -61.86 14.38
C ASP A 50 -14.33 -61.06 13.16
N SER A 51 -14.06 -61.71 12.04
CA SER A 51 -13.77 -61.05 10.75
C SER A 51 -14.99 -60.31 10.15
N GLY A 52 -16.23 -60.73 10.48
CA GLY A 52 -17.45 -60.04 10.06
C GLY A 52 -17.59 -58.67 10.71
N TYR A 53 -17.27 -58.59 12.01
CA TYR A 53 -17.23 -57.33 12.75
C TYR A 53 -16.16 -56.37 12.17
N ILE A 54 -14.95 -56.88 11.90
CA ILE A 54 -13.86 -56.09 11.29
C ILE A 54 -14.29 -55.50 9.96
N LEU A 55 -14.93 -56.26 9.08
CA LEU A 55 -15.37 -55.79 7.78
C LEU A 55 -16.49 -54.75 7.87
N SER A 56 -17.47 -54.95 8.76
CA SER A 56 -18.59 -54.03 8.92
C SER A 56 -18.16 -52.67 9.52
N PHE A 57 -17.37 -52.69 10.59
CA PHE A 57 -16.85 -51.48 11.23
C PHE A 57 -15.74 -50.81 10.39
N GLY A 58 -14.95 -51.61 9.67
CA GLY A 58 -14.00 -51.07 8.67
C GLY A 58 -14.69 -50.32 7.55
N ALA A 59 -15.82 -50.84 7.02
CA ALA A 59 -16.63 -50.15 6.05
C ALA A 59 -17.24 -48.84 6.62
N LEU A 60 -17.69 -48.87 7.89
CA LEU A 60 -18.17 -47.68 8.59
C LEU A 60 -17.04 -46.63 8.73
N MET A 61 -15.82 -47.03 9.12
CA MET A 61 -14.66 -46.13 9.19
C MET A 61 -14.35 -45.45 7.85
N ILE A 62 -14.42 -46.22 6.74
CA ILE A 62 -14.25 -45.68 5.39
C ILE A 62 -15.35 -44.63 5.10
N GLY A 63 -16.62 -44.96 5.43
CA GLY A 63 -17.74 -44.01 5.27
C GLY A 63 -17.53 -42.71 6.03
N ILE A 64 -17.14 -42.77 7.30
CA ILE A 64 -16.86 -41.61 8.14
C ILE A 64 -15.64 -40.84 7.59
N SER A 65 -14.61 -41.52 7.12
CA SER A 65 -13.44 -40.89 6.51
C SER A 65 -13.80 -40.13 5.22
N LEU A 66 -14.69 -40.68 4.40
CA LEU A 66 -15.20 -40.00 3.21
C LEU A 66 -16.00 -38.75 3.58
N VAL A 67 -16.89 -38.83 4.59
CA VAL A 67 -17.60 -37.66 5.11
C VAL A 67 -16.62 -36.59 5.63
N GLN A 68 -15.60 -37.01 6.38
CA GLN A 68 -14.52 -36.14 6.87
C GLN A 68 -13.83 -35.39 5.72
N VAL A 69 -13.45 -36.10 4.65
CA VAL A 69 -12.79 -35.50 3.48
C VAL A 69 -13.71 -34.51 2.78
N VAL A 70 -14.97 -34.85 2.54
CA VAL A 70 -15.95 -33.98 1.92
C VAL A 70 -16.16 -32.71 2.76
N CYS A 71 -16.34 -32.84 4.07
CA CYS A 71 -16.49 -31.72 4.99
C CYS A 71 -15.23 -30.82 4.99
N ASN A 72 -14.03 -31.43 4.98
CA ASN A 72 -12.77 -30.71 4.94
C ASN A 72 -12.61 -29.90 3.63
N ILE A 73 -12.88 -30.52 2.47
CA ILE A 73 -12.85 -29.84 1.17
C ILE A 73 -13.82 -28.66 1.18
N GLY A 74 -15.04 -28.88 1.67
CA GLY A 74 -16.05 -27.81 1.79
C GLY A 74 -15.58 -26.67 2.72
N ALA A 75 -15.05 -27.02 3.89
CA ALA A 75 -14.55 -26.04 4.85
C ALA A 75 -13.39 -25.20 4.28
N VAL A 76 -12.41 -25.85 3.65
CA VAL A 76 -11.27 -25.16 3.00
C VAL A 76 -11.75 -24.29 1.83
N TYR A 77 -12.69 -24.77 1.01
CA TYR A 77 -13.25 -24.01 -0.10
C TYR A 77 -13.95 -22.73 0.36
N TYR A 78 -14.87 -22.83 1.33
CA TYR A 78 -15.57 -21.66 1.87
C TYR A 78 -14.63 -20.75 2.65
N GLY A 79 -13.63 -21.31 3.33
CA GLY A 79 -12.58 -20.56 4.03
C GLY A 79 -11.74 -19.72 3.07
N ALA A 80 -11.20 -20.34 2.04
CA ALA A 80 -10.40 -19.67 1.02
C ALA A 80 -11.20 -18.60 0.26
N ARG A 81 -12.44 -18.95 -0.14
CA ARG A 81 -13.34 -18.01 -0.82
C ARG A 81 -13.66 -16.79 0.05
N THR A 82 -13.97 -16.98 1.32
CA THR A 82 -14.28 -15.90 2.25
C THR A 82 -13.06 -15.04 2.55
N ALA A 83 -11.90 -15.64 2.82
CA ALA A 83 -10.67 -14.91 3.06
C ALA A 83 -10.24 -14.08 1.83
N SER A 84 -10.39 -14.66 0.63
CA SER A 84 -10.09 -13.94 -0.63
C SER A 84 -11.07 -12.80 -0.88
N ALA A 85 -12.36 -12.98 -0.57
CA ALA A 85 -13.35 -11.92 -0.68
C ALA A 85 -13.07 -10.77 0.29
N VAL A 86 -12.72 -11.06 1.55
CA VAL A 86 -12.27 -10.04 2.52
C VAL A 86 -11.03 -9.30 2.03
N GLY A 87 -10.04 -10.02 1.47
CA GLY A 87 -8.86 -9.38 0.88
C GLY A 87 -9.18 -8.48 -0.31
N ARG A 88 -10.14 -8.88 -1.16
CA ARG A 88 -10.65 -8.04 -2.25
C ARG A 88 -11.30 -6.77 -1.72
N ASP A 89 -12.20 -6.89 -0.77
CA ASP A 89 -12.97 -5.77 -0.23
C ASP A 89 -12.08 -4.79 0.57
N LEU A 90 -11.07 -5.31 1.28
CA LEU A 90 -10.04 -4.48 1.92
C LEU A 90 -9.24 -3.69 0.89
N ARG A 91 -8.79 -4.33 -0.20
CA ARG A 91 -8.08 -3.62 -1.28
C ARG A 91 -8.94 -2.55 -1.92
N ALA A 92 -10.19 -2.85 -2.21
CA ALA A 92 -11.13 -1.88 -2.76
C ALA A 92 -11.32 -0.70 -1.79
N GLY A 93 -11.58 -0.96 -0.51
CA GLY A 93 -11.77 0.10 0.49
C GLY A 93 -10.53 0.98 0.68
N VAL A 94 -9.33 0.39 0.70
CA VAL A 94 -8.08 1.17 0.76
C VAL A 94 -7.89 1.98 -0.51
N PHE A 95 -8.13 1.39 -1.68
CA PHE A 95 -8.00 2.08 -2.98
C PHE A 95 -8.96 3.26 -3.07
N ASP A 96 -10.23 3.07 -2.77
CA ASP A 96 -11.25 4.14 -2.79
C ASP A 96 -10.87 5.29 -1.84
N ARG A 97 -10.34 4.93 -0.65
CA ARG A 97 -9.88 5.94 0.30
C ARG A 97 -8.68 6.72 -0.25
N VAL A 98 -7.68 6.03 -0.80
CA VAL A 98 -6.49 6.66 -1.40
C VAL A 98 -6.87 7.56 -2.57
N GLN A 99 -7.84 7.16 -3.41
CA GLN A 99 -8.34 8.00 -4.50
C GLN A 99 -9.03 9.29 -4.00
N SER A 100 -9.57 9.28 -2.79
CA SER A 100 -10.17 10.47 -2.18
C SER A 100 -9.15 11.42 -1.51
N PHE A 101 -7.88 11.02 -1.39
CA PHE A 101 -6.84 11.81 -0.74
C PHE A 101 -6.43 13.02 -1.57
N SER A 102 -6.14 14.11 -0.88
CA SER A 102 -5.46 15.26 -1.48
C SER A 102 -3.95 15.00 -1.63
N ALA A 103 -3.25 15.90 -2.29
CA ALA A 103 -1.80 15.86 -2.39
C ALA A 103 -1.09 15.85 -1.02
N ARG A 104 -1.75 16.41 0.01
CA ARG A 104 -1.27 16.42 1.39
C ARG A 104 -1.19 15.01 1.99
N GLU A 105 -2.27 14.25 1.95
CA GLU A 105 -2.32 12.89 2.49
C GLU A 105 -1.42 11.94 1.67
N LEU A 106 -1.41 12.10 0.34
CA LEU A 106 -0.50 11.35 -0.52
C LEU A 106 0.97 11.63 -0.19
N GLY A 107 1.31 12.87 0.12
CA GLY A 107 2.65 13.27 0.58
C GLY A 107 2.99 12.69 1.96
N HIS A 108 2.03 12.66 2.88
CA HIS A 108 2.21 12.13 4.24
C HIS A 108 2.52 10.61 4.24
N PHE A 109 1.71 9.82 3.54
CA PHE A 109 1.90 8.38 3.47
C PHE A 109 3.03 7.96 2.52
N GLY A 110 3.16 8.65 1.41
CA GLY A 110 4.04 8.29 0.30
C GLY A 110 3.54 7.10 -0.52
N ALA A 111 3.70 7.16 -1.84
CA ALA A 111 3.22 6.13 -2.76
C ALA A 111 3.74 4.71 -2.46
N PRO A 112 5.05 4.49 -2.14
CA PRO A 112 5.54 3.15 -1.81
C PRO A 112 4.87 2.53 -0.57
N SER A 113 4.55 3.35 0.44
CA SER A 113 3.86 2.90 1.65
C SER A 113 2.41 2.51 1.35
N LEU A 114 1.68 3.32 0.57
CA LEU A 114 0.30 3.03 0.17
C LEU A 114 0.19 1.76 -0.67
N ILE A 115 1.12 1.56 -1.61
CA ILE A 115 1.22 0.32 -2.40
C ILE A 115 1.40 -0.88 -1.48
N THR A 116 2.35 -0.83 -0.53
CA THR A 116 2.61 -1.91 0.41
C THR A 116 1.39 -2.22 1.28
N ARG A 117 0.69 -1.19 1.77
CA ARG A 117 -0.54 -1.32 2.57
C ARG A 117 -1.68 -1.96 1.79
N THR A 118 -1.83 -1.60 0.50
CA THR A 118 -2.87 -2.15 -0.38
C THR A 118 -2.58 -3.59 -0.83
N THR A 119 -1.31 -3.98 -0.93
CA THR A 119 -0.90 -5.30 -1.42
C THR A 119 -0.48 -6.23 -0.28
N ASN A 120 0.73 -6.05 0.24
CA ASN A 120 1.34 -6.96 1.21
C ASN A 120 0.61 -6.99 2.55
N ASP A 121 0.23 -5.82 3.11
CA ASP A 121 -0.43 -5.78 4.41
C ASP A 121 -1.82 -6.42 4.33
N VAL A 122 -2.59 -6.17 3.26
CA VAL A 122 -3.87 -6.84 3.01
C VAL A 122 -3.67 -8.35 2.85
N GLN A 123 -2.61 -8.79 2.16
CA GLN A 123 -2.32 -10.22 2.00
C GLN A 123 -2.01 -10.90 3.35
N GLN A 124 -1.31 -10.23 4.28
CA GLN A 124 -1.06 -10.77 5.63
C GLN A 124 -2.37 -10.92 6.43
N VAL A 125 -3.26 -9.94 6.37
CA VAL A 125 -4.59 -10.01 7.02
C VAL A 125 -5.44 -11.11 6.38
N GLN A 126 -5.43 -11.25 5.05
CA GLN A 126 -6.13 -12.31 4.32
C GLN A 126 -5.60 -13.70 4.71
N MET A 127 -4.26 -13.87 4.80
CA MET A 127 -3.63 -15.13 5.20
C MET A 127 -3.99 -15.51 6.64
N LEU A 128 -3.94 -14.55 7.58
CA LEU A 128 -4.38 -14.79 8.95
C LEU A 128 -5.85 -15.19 8.99
N THR A 129 -6.72 -14.53 8.22
CA THR A 129 -8.15 -14.86 8.15
C THR A 129 -8.36 -16.31 7.69
N LEU A 130 -7.65 -16.75 6.65
CA LEU A 130 -7.68 -18.13 6.17
C LEU A 130 -7.20 -19.11 7.24
N MET A 131 -6.06 -18.83 7.88
CA MET A 131 -5.51 -19.67 8.94
C MET A 131 -6.41 -19.73 10.17
N THR A 132 -7.09 -18.62 10.50
CA THR A 132 -8.10 -18.60 11.58
C THR A 132 -9.23 -19.58 11.27
N PHE A 133 -9.74 -19.58 10.06
CA PHE A 133 -10.84 -20.48 9.67
C PHE A 133 -10.42 -21.95 9.63
N THR A 134 -9.20 -22.25 9.22
CA THR A 134 -8.73 -23.64 9.07
C THR A 134 -8.11 -24.22 10.34
N LEU A 135 -7.35 -23.43 11.10
CA LEU A 135 -6.59 -23.94 12.24
C LEU A 135 -7.20 -23.53 13.59
N LEU A 136 -7.64 -22.27 13.76
CA LEU A 136 -8.11 -21.80 15.06
C LEU A 136 -9.48 -22.39 15.43
N VAL A 137 -10.31 -22.71 14.45
CA VAL A 137 -11.60 -23.34 14.70
C VAL A 137 -11.43 -24.81 15.10
N SER A 138 -10.56 -25.57 14.41
CA SER A 138 -10.35 -26.99 14.69
C SER A 138 -9.51 -27.28 15.93
N ALA A 139 -8.48 -26.45 16.22
CA ALA A 139 -7.55 -26.73 17.30
C ALA A 139 -8.22 -26.83 18.70
N PRO A 140 -9.09 -25.90 19.14
CA PRO A 140 -9.79 -26.02 20.40
C PRO A 140 -10.73 -27.23 20.46
N ILE A 141 -11.42 -27.53 19.35
CA ILE A 141 -12.35 -28.68 19.28
C ILE A 141 -11.57 -29.99 19.39
N MET A 142 -10.43 -30.11 18.68
CA MET A 142 -9.55 -31.27 18.79
C MET A 142 -8.96 -31.41 20.20
N CYS A 143 -8.51 -30.34 20.82
CA CYS A 143 -7.93 -30.37 22.16
C CYS A 143 -8.98 -30.80 23.21
N VAL A 144 -10.11 -30.09 23.28
CA VAL A 144 -11.17 -30.34 24.25
C VAL A 144 -11.84 -31.70 23.96
N GLY A 145 -12.19 -31.95 22.71
CA GLY A 145 -12.82 -33.21 22.29
C GLY A 145 -11.91 -34.40 22.53
N GLY A 146 -10.61 -34.29 22.23
CA GLY A 146 -9.63 -35.35 22.52
C GLY A 146 -9.51 -35.64 24.02
N ILE A 147 -9.50 -34.60 24.87
CA ILE A 147 -9.48 -34.78 26.33
C ILE A 147 -10.78 -35.45 26.83
N VAL A 148 -11.94 -35.00 26.36
CA VAL A 148 -13.24 -35.56 26.76
C VAL A 148 -13.36 -37.02 26.35
N LEU A 149 -12.95 -37.38 25.12
CA LEU A 149 -12.99 -38.78 24.67
C LEU A 149 -11.97 -39.65 25.41
N ALA A 150 -10.78 -39.14 25.70
CA ALA A 150 -9.79 -39.87 26.50
C ALA A 150 -10.30 -40.11 27.94
N LEU A 151 -10.97 -39.15 28.57
CA LEU A 151 -11.63 -39.31 29.86
C LEU A 151 -12.74 -40.36 29.82
N GLY A 152 -13.43 -40.51 28.68
CA GLY A 152 -14.47 -41.51 28.47
C GLY A 152 -13.91 -42.93 28.34
N LEU A 153 -12.65 -43.12 27.93
CA LEU A 153 -11.98 -44.41 27.82
C LEU A 153 -11.44 -44.88 29.18
N ASP A 154 -10.65 -44.07 29.85
CA ASP A 154 -10.09 -44.40 31.17
C ASP A 154 -9.73 -43.13 31.96
N VAL A 155 -10.43 -42.88 33.07
CA VAL A 155 -10.22 -41.69 33.91
C VAL A 155 -8.84 -41.70 34.58
N PRO A 156 -8.36 -42.78 35.21
CA PRO A 156 -7.02 -42.84 35.80
C PRO A 156 -5.90 -42.56 34.80
N LEU A 157 -5.97 -43.15 33.61
CA LEU A 157 -4.97 -42.95 32.56
C LEU A 157 -4.98 -41.51 32.02
N SER A 158 -6.14 -40.85 32.00
CA SER A 158 -6.29 -39.44 31.59
C SER A 158 -5.55 -38.47 32.52
N GLY A 159 -5.15 -38.87 33.72
CA GLY A 159 -4.22 -38.13 34.58
C GLY A 159 -2.88 -37.82 33.92
N VAL A 160 -2.44 -38.69 32.98
CA VAL A 160 -1.24 -38.42 32.18
C VAL A 160 -1.41 -37.19 31.31
N LEU A 161 -2.60 -36.97 30.71
CA LEU A 161 -2.88 -35.80 29.88
C LEU A 161 -2.85 -34.50 30.69
N LEU A 162 -3.29 -34.56 31.97
CA LEU A 162 -3.25 -33.45 32.90
C LEU A 162 -1.81 -32.97 33.17
N ALA A 163 -0.82 -33.83 33.05
CA ALA A 163 0.60 -33.50 33.12
C ALA A 163 1.18 -33.08 31.76
N VAL A 164 0.85 -33.80 30.70
CA VAL A 164 1.41 -33.60 29.36
C VAL A 164 1.03 -32.25 28.76
N VAL A 165 -0.24 -31.86 28.84
CA VAL A 165 -0.72 -30.61 28.24
C VAL A 165 -0.06 -29.36 28.87
N PRO A 166 0.02 -29.20 30.19
CA PRO A 166 0.77 -28.11 30.81
C PRO A 166 2.27 -28.15 30.53
N VAL A 167 2.90 -29.31 30.56
CA VAL A 167 4.34 -29.46 30.25
C VAL A 167 4.62 -29.04 28.83
N LEU A 168 3.83 -29.49 27.86
CA LEU A 168 3.95 -29.06 26.45
C LEU A 168 3.73 -27.56 26.32
N GLY A 169 2.67 -27.03 26.95
CA GLY A 169 2.38 -25.59 26.96
C GLY A 169 3.52 -24.76 27.54
N LEU A 170 4.15 -25.23 28.62
CA LEU A 170 5.31 -24.59 29.24
C LEU A 170 6.54 -24.61 28.29
N CYS A 171 6.88 -25.79 27.75
CA CYS A 171 7.99 -25.92 26.80
C CYS A 171 7.84 -25.00 25.60
N VAL A 172 6.67 -25.01 24.95
CA VAL A 172 6.36 -24.15 23.81
C VAL A 172 6.42 -22.67 24.20
N SER A 173 5.84 -22.30 25.35
CA SER A 173 5.85 -20.92 25.85
C SER A 173 7.28 -20.40 26.09
N LEU A 174 8.16 -21.23 26.66
CA LEU A 174 9.57 -20.88 26.89
C LEU A 174 10.31 -20.66 25.57
N ILE A 175 10.10 -21.52 24.58
CA ILE A 175 10.69 -21.38 23.25
C ILE A 175 10.19 -20.08 22.60
N VAL A 176 8.88 -19.84 22.57
CA VAL A 176 8.29 -18.65 21.97
C VAL A 176 8.76 -17.36 22.66
N ARG A 177 8.88 -17.37 23.99
CA ARG A 177 9.44 -16.23 24.74
C ARG A 177 10.88 -15.89 24.31
N ARG A 178 11.70 -16.89 24.03
CA ARG A 178 13.09 -16.67 23.54
C ARG A 178 13.16 -16.32 22.07
N LEU A 179 12.23 -16.82 21.24
CA LEU A 179 12.17 -16.50 19.81
C LEU A 179 11.77 -15.06 19.54
N ARG A 180 10.83 -14.48 20.32
CA ARG A 180 10.34 -13.11 20.11
C ARG A 180 11.46 -12.06 19.99
N PRO A 181 12.40 -11.94 20.94
CA PRO A 181 13.50 -10.97 20.83
C PRO A 181 14.42 -11.25 19.65
N LEU A 182 14.67 -12.54 19.33
CA LEU A 182 15.51 -12.92 18.19
C LEU A 182 14.88 -12.48 16.86
N PHE A 183 13.57 -12.70 16.66
CA PHE A 183 12.87 -12.23 15.49
C PHE A 183 12.90 -10.70 15.36
N ARG A 184 12.74 -9.97 16.47
CA ARG A 184 12.83 -8.51 16.47
C ARG A 184 14.23 -8.04 16.08
N THR A 185 15.27 -8.66 16.63
CA THR A 185 16.67 -8.34 16.29
C THR A 185 16.97 -8.70 14.84
N MET A 186 16.49 -9.84 14.35
CA MET A 186 16.64 -10.28 12.96
C MET A 186 16.02 -9.25 12.01
N GLN A 187 14.83 -8.71 12.33
CA GLN A 187 14.20 -7.66 11.51
C GLN A 187 15.08 -6.40 11.45
N VAL A 188 15.59 -5.93 12.57
CA VAL A 188 16.49 -4.75 12.62
C VAL A 188 17.75 -4.97 11.78
N ARG A 189 18.33 -6.20 11.82
CA ARG A 189 19.52 -6.53 11.00
C ARG A 189 19.17 -6.62 9.52
N LEU A 190 18.01 -7.17 9.18
CA LEU A 190 17.50 -7.21 7.81
C LEU A 190 17.29 -5.80 7.24
N ASP A 191 16.71 -4.90 8.04
CA ASP A 191 16.52 -3.50 7.65
C ASP A 191 17.86 -2.79 7.42
N THR A 192 18.89 -3.14 8.20
CA THR A 192 20.27 -2.63 8.01
C THR A 192 20.85 -3.13 6.67
N VAL A 193 20.72 -4.41 6.35
CA VAL A 193 21.17 -4.97 5.06
C VAL A 193 20.42 -4.29 3.90
N ASN A 194 19.10 -4.16 3.99
CA ASN A 194 18.30 -3.50 2.97
C ASN A 194 18.69 -2.03 2.76
N ARG A 195 19.01 -1.31 3.84
CA ARG A 195 19.50 0.07 3.76
C ARG A 195 20.84 0.15 3.03
N VAL A 196 21.82 -0.70 3.42
CA VAL A 196 23.14 -0.74 2.79
C VAL A 196 23.01 -1.06 1.30
N LEU A 197 22.23 -2.06 0.93
CA LEU A 197 21.96 -2.42 -0.48
C LEU A 197 21.33 -1.27 -1.26
N ARG A 198 20.34 -0.60 -0.69
CA ARG A 198 19.68 0.54 -1.34
C ARG A 198 20.67 1.68 -1.57
N GLU A 199 21.47 2.02 -0.59
CA GLU A 199 22.50 3.04 -0.70
C GLU A 199 23.53 2.67 -1.79
N GLN A 200 24.00 1.42 -1.85
CA GLN A 200 24.94 0.95 -2.86
C GLN A 200 24.36 0.98 -4.28
N ILE A 201 23.13 0.49 -4.45
CA ILE A 201 22.45 0.47 -5.76
C ILE A 201 22.19 1.90 -6.25
N THR A 202 21.64 2.75 -5.38
CA THR A 202 21.33 4.15 -5.72
C THR A 202 22.59 4.97 -5.92
N GLY A 203 23.60 4.76 -5.06
CA GLY A 203 24.87 5.47 -5.06
C GLY A 203 25.97 4.85 -5.95
N ASN A 204 25.66 3.84 -6.78
CA ASN A 204 26.67 3.09 -7.54
C ASN A 204 27.60 4.00 -8.37
N ARG A 205 27.07 5.05 -8.97
CA ARG A 205 27.88 6.03 -9.75
C ARG A 205 28.92 6.72 -8.87
N VAL A 206 28.56 7.06 -7.63
CA VAL A 206 29.46 7.70 -6.66
C VAL A 206 30.51 6.70 -6.21
N ILE A 207 30.11 5.47 -5.86
CA ILE A 207 31.03 4.40 -5.45
C ILE A 207 32.09 4.18 -6.53
N ARG A 208 31.67 4.06 -7.80
CA ARG A 208 32.56 3.88 -8.94
C ARG A 208 33.46 5.09 -9.20
N ALA A 209 32.90 6.31 -9.13
CA ALA A 209 33.67 7.53 -9.34
C ALA A 209 34.80 7.72 -8.31
N PHE A 210 34.57 7.29 -7.06
CA PHE A 210 35.54 7.39 -5.98
C PHE A 210 36.33 6.09 -5.71
N VAL A 211 36.12 5.03 -6.50
CA VAL A 211 36.78 3.72 -6.37
C VAL A 211 36.64 3.16 -4.94
N ARG A 212 35.43 3.22 -4.38
CA ARG A 212 35.14 2.80 -2.99
C ARG A 212 34.51 1.42 -2.89
N ASP A 213 34.64 0.59 -3.92
CA ASP A 213 34.05 -0.74 -3.98
C ASP A 213 34.45 -1.61 -2.77
N ALA A 214 35.73 -1.69 -2.44
CA ALA A 214 36.22 -2.49 -1.32
C ALA A 214 35.65 -2.03 0.05
N TYR A 215 35.46 -0.72 0.25
CA TYR A 215 34.85 -0.18 1.45
C TYR A 215 33.38 -0.59 1.59
N GLU A 216 32.62 -0.48 0.51
CA GLU A 216 31.20 -0.83 0.50
C GLU A 216 30.99 -2.34 0.58
N GLU A 217 31.87 -3.16 -0.02
CA GLU A 217 31.86 -4.61 0.15
C GLU A 217 32.07 -5.02 1.61
N GLU A 218 33.04 -4.40 2.31
CA GLU A 218 33.27 -4.63 3.74
C GLU A 218 32.05 -4.22 4.58
N ARG A 219 31.44 -3.07 4.24
CA ARG A 219 30.24 -2.57 4.91
C ARG A 219 29.07 -3.54 4.76
N PHE A 220 28.85 -4.06 3.55
CA PHE A 220 27.84 -5.07 3.28
C PHE A 220 28.16 -6.38 4.02
N ARG A 221 29.39 -6.85 3.96
CA ARG A 221 29.84 -8.09 4.62
C ARG A 221 29.57 -8.04 6.13
N LYS A 222 29.86 -6.92 6.81
CA LYS A 222 29.56 -6.73 8.24
C LYS A 222 28.06 -6.80 8.53
N ALA A 223 27.24 -6.12 7.73
CA ALA A 223 25.78 -6.14 7.88
C ALA A 223 25.22 -7.54 7.67
N ASN A 224 25.67 -8.23 6.61
CA ASN A 224 25.25 -9.59 6.27
C ASN A 224 25.71 -10.62 7.31
N SER A 225 26.94 -10.54 7.81
CA SER A 225 27.44 -11.41 8.87
C SER A 225 26.61 -11.25 10.15
N SER A 226 26.29 -10.03 10.53
CA SER A 226 25.45 -9.74 11.70
C SER A 226 24.02 -10.29 11.55
N LEU A 227 23.44 -10.23 10.35
CA LEU A 227 22.14 -10.87 10.05
C LEU A 227 22.24 -12.39 10.13
N THR A 228 23.30 -12.98 9.56
CA THR A 228 23.54 -14.41 9.55
C THR A 228 23.65 -14.97 10.96
N GLU A 229 24.37 -14.31 11.86
CA GLU A 229 24.52 -14.73 13.26
C GLU A 229 23.18 -14.81 13.99
N VAL A 230 22.35 -13.76 13.87
CA VAL A 230 21.02 -13.74 14.49
C VAL A 230 20.08 -14.74 13.83
N SER A 231 20.16 -14.92 12.51
CA SER A 231 19.36 -15.91 11.77
C SER A 231 19.70 -17.34 12.18
N LEU A 232 20.99 -17.65 12.37
CA LEU A 232 21.44 -18.93 12.91
C LEU A 232 20.93 -19.16 14.34
N GLY A 233 20.97 -18.14 15.21
CA GLY A 233 20.41 -18.20 16.55
C GLY A 233 18.92 -18.52 16.55
N THR A 234 18.17 -17.82 15.67
CA THR A 234 16.73 -18.06 15.46
C THR A 234 16.48 -19.46 14.91
N GLY A 235 17.25 -19.88 13.89
CA GLY A 235 17.15 -21.21 13.29
C GLY A 235 17.43 -22.34 14.29
N ARG A 236 18.44 -22.21 15.16
CA ARG A 236 18.72 -23.17 16.23
C ARG A 236 17.57 -23.31 17.21
N MET A 237 16.95 -22.19 17.62
CA MET A 237 15.78 -22.21 18.50
C MET A 237 14.56 -22.87 17.85
N LEU A 238 14.31 -22.60 16.57
CA LEU A 238 13.25 -23.27 15.80
C LEU A 238 13.53 -24.75 15.62
N ALA A 239 14.79 -25.12 15.33
CA ALA A 239 15.19 -26.52 15.18
C ALA A 239 15.01 -27.34 16.47
N LEU A 240 15.15 -26.71 17.65
CA LEU A 240 14.92 -27.37 18.94
C LEU A 240 13.43 -27.62 19.23
N MET A 241 12.52 -26.91 18.59
CA MET A 241 11.09 -27.02 18.88
C MET A 241 10.56 -28.41 18.56
N PHE A 242 10.87 -28.98 17.39
CA PHE A 242 10.40 -30.29 16.99
C PHE A 242 10.95 -31.43 17.87
N PRO A 243 12.27 -31.54 18.15
CA PRO A 243 12.81 -32.54 19.08
C PRO A 243 12.22 -32.45 20.48
N ILE A 244 12.03 -31.25 21.04
CA ILE A 244 11.45 -31.07 22.37
C ILE A 244 10.01 -31.60 22.40
N VAL A 245 9.19 -31.21 21.41
CA VAL A 245 7.81 -31.70 21.30
C VAL A 245 7.79 -33.23 21.15
N MET A 246 8.63 -33.77 20.26
CA MET A 246 8.72 -35.23 20.07
C MET A 246 9.19 -35.97 21.31
N THR A 247 10.10 -35.38 22.10
CA THR A 247 10.51 -35.95 23.39
C THR A 247 9.33 -36.01 24.37
N VAL A 248 8.57 -34.92 24.48
CA VAL A 248 7.36 -34.88 25.33
C VAL A 248 6.37 -35.94 24.86
N VAL A 249 6.11 -36.05 23.54
CA VAL A 249 5.22 -37.06 22.97
C VAL A 249 5.70 -38.48 23.30
N ASN A 250 6.98 -38.78 23.03
CA ASN A 250 7.52 -40.14 23.23
C ASN A 250 7.51 -40.54 24.72
N VAL A 251 7.94 -39.62 25.61
CA VAL A 251 7.90 -39.87 27.06
C VAL A 251 6.46 -40.11 27.53
N SER A 252 5.52 -39.28 27.02
CA SER A 252 4.10 -39.41 27.32
C SER A 252 3.53 -40.73 26.79
N SER A 253 3.91 -41.14 25.58
CA SER A 253 3.49 -42.43 24.99
C SER A 253 4.02 -43.60 25.80
N ILE A 254 5.28 -43.57 26.26
CA ILE A 254 5.85 -44.57 27.14
C ILE A 254 5.06 -44.64 28.45
N ALA A 255 4.76 -43.50 29.05
CA ALA A 255 3.96 -43.45 30.29
C ALA A 255 2.55 -44.05 30.07
N VAL A 256 1.88 -43.67 28.97
CA VAL A 256 0.55 -44.20 28.60
C VAL A 256 0.61 -45.72 28.41
N VAL A 257 1.61 -46.25 27.70
CA VAL A 257 1.77 -47.68 27.49
C VAL A 257 2.08 -48.40 28.82
N TRP A 258 2.96 -47.84 29.65
CA TRP A 258 3.32 -48.40 30.94
C TRP A 258 2.12 -48.51 31.89
N PHE A 259 1.43 -47.38 32.12
CA PHE A 259 0.25 -47.37 33.00
C PHE A 259 -0.94 -48.09 32.37
N GLY A 260 -1.12 -48.00 31.04
CA GLY A 260 -2.16 -48.71 30.32
C GLY A 260 -2.00 -50.21 30.36
N ALA A 261 -0.75 -50.74 30.23
CA ALA A 261 -0.48 -52.17 30.38
C ALA A 261 -0.87 -52.71 31.76
N HIS A 262 -0.57 -51.96 32.85
CA HIS A 262 -1.01 -52.34 34.19
C HIS A 262 -2.54 -52.30 34.36
N ARG A 263 -3.21 -51.37 33.67
CA ARG A 263 -4.69 -51.30 33.67
C ARG A 263 -5.31 -52.45 32.89
N ILE A 264 -4.68 -52.90 31.78
CA ILE A 264 -5.13 -54.07 31.01
C ILE A 264 -4.93 -55.35 31.81
N ASP A 265 -3.76 -55.52 32.44
CA ASP A 265 -3.46 -56.67 33.28
C ASP A 265 -4.42 -56.79 34.47
N SER A 266 -4.85 -55.70 35.06
CA SER A 266 -5.86 -55.66 36.12
C SER A 266 -7.32 -55.78 35.63
N GLY A 267 -7.56 -55.92 34.33
CA GLY A 267 -8.90 -56.06 33.73
C GLY A 267 -9.68 -54.71 33.69
N GLY A 268 -9.02 -53.59 33.98
CA GLY A 268 -9.67 -52.27 34.03
C GLY A 268 -9.70 -51.51 32.70
N MET A 269 -9.07 -52.04 31.64
CA MET A 269 -8.98 -51.40 30.31
C MET A 269 -8.78 -52.47 29.24
N GLU A 270 -9.33 -52.20 28.03
CA GLU A 270 -9.16 -53.05 26.84
C GLU A 270 -7.96 -52.56 25.98
N ILE A 271 -7.43 -53.44 25.11
CA ILE A 271 -6.24 -53.14 24.28
C ILE A 271 -6.56 -52.06 23.26
N GLY A 272 -7.76 -52.09 22.65
CA GLY A 272 -8.21 -51.08 21.71
C GLY A 272 -8.32 -49.71 22.36
N ALA A 273 -8.83 -49.64 23.60
CA ALA A 273 -8.89 -48.40 24.34
C ALA A 273 -7.49 -47.75 24.54
N LEU A 274 -6.43 -48.55 24.79
CA LEU A 274 -5.06 -48.05 24.88
C LEU A 274 -4.58 -47.42 23.55
N THR A 275 -4.89 -48.08 22.42
CA THR A 275 -4.51 -47.59 21.08
C THR A 275 -5.23 -46.28 20.74
N ALA A 276 -6.54 -46.16 21.06
CA ALA A 276 -7.30 -44.94 20.90
C ALA A 276 -6.76 -43.79 21.77
N PHE A 277 -6.36 -44.09 23.01
CA PHE A 277 -5.77 -43.13 23.92
C PHE A 277 -4.46 -42.53 23.37
N LEU A 278 -3.58 -43.36 22.78
CA LEU A 278 -2.37 -42.90 22.10
C LEU A 278 -2.68 -42.01 20.89
N ALA A 279 -3.72 -42.35 20.12
CA ALA A 279 -4.17 -41.51 19.01
C ALA A 279 -4.69 -40.15 19.50
N TYR A 280 -5.48 -40.11 20.59
CA TYR A 280 -5.93 -38.85 21.18
C TYR A 280 -4.78 -37.99 21.73
N LEU A 281 -3.78 -38.63 22.38
CA LEU A 281 -2.58 -37.93 22.81
C LEU A 281 -1.91 -37.19 21.63
N MET A 282 -1.73 -37.89 20.49
CA MET A 282 -1.15 -37.30 19.30
C MET A 282 -2.00 -36.14 18.74
N GLN A 283 -3.33 -36.31 18.70
CA GLN A 283 -4.24 -35.27 18.22
C GLN A 283 -4.22 -34.01 19.13
N ILE A 284 -4.19 -34.19 20.45
CA ILE A 284 -4.08 -33.08 21.41
C ILE A 284 -2.77 -32.34 21.21
N VAL A 285 -1.65 -33.04 21.09
CA VAL A 285 -0.34 -32.40 20.83
C VAL A 285 -0.33 -31.63 19.52
N MET A 286 -0.87 -32.21 18.45
CA MET A 286 -0.98 -31.50 17.15
C MET A 286 -1.87 -30.26 17.23
N SER A 287 -2.97 -30.31 18.00
CA SER A 287 -3.85 -29.16 18.22
C SER A 287 -3.13 -27.99 18.94
N VAL A 288 -2.30 -28.32 19.94
CA VAL A 288 -1.47 -27.33 20.65
C VAL A 288 -0.42 -26.72 19.70
N MET A 289 0.19 -27.52 18.84
CA MET A 289 1.14 -27.06 17.84
C MET A 289 0.49 -26.15 16.82
N MET A 290 -0.72 -26.48 16.31
CA MET A 290 -1.50 -25.62 15.42
C MET A 290 -1.82 -24.27 16.05
N ALA A 291 -2.30 -24.28 17.30
CA ALA A 291 -2.59 -23.06 18.05
C ALA A 291 -1.32 -22.20 18.22
N THR A 292 -0.18 -22.83 18.55
CA THR A 292 1.10 -22.13 18.71
C THR A 292 1.54 -21.45 17.42
N PHE A 293 1.49 -22.15 16.29
CA PHE A 293 1.86 -21.60 14.99
C PHE A 293 1.01 -20.37 14.64
N MET A 294 -0.28 -20.45 14.91
CA MET A 294 -1.19 -19.33 14.66
C MET A 294 -0.86 -18.12 15.54
N PHE A 295 -0.59 -18.31 16.83
CA PHE A 295 -0.21 -17.21 17.74
C PHE A 295 1.06 -16.49 17.30
N MET A 296 1.95 -17.13 16.54
CA MET A 296 3.13 -16.48 15.97
C MET A 296 2.79 -15.54 14.79
N MET A 297 1.67 -15.78 14.09
CA MET A 297 1.26 -14.95 12.95
C MET A 297 0.43 -13.72 13.35
N VAL A 298 -0.29 -13.79 14.47
CA VAL A 298 -1.20 -12.71 14.93
C VAL A 298 -0.50 -11.36 15.06
N PRO A 299 0.67 -11.22 15.73
CA PRO A 299 1.29 -9.91 15.91
C PRO A 299 1.66 -9.22 14.59
N ARG A 300 2.09 -10.00 13.59
CA ARG A 300 2.41 -9.45 12.28
C ARG A 300 1.17 -8.93 11.56
N ALA A 301 0.10 -9.69 11.58
CA ALA A 301 -1.16 -9.28 10.98
C ALA A 301 -1.80 -8.09 11.73
N GLU A 302 -1.58 -7.97 13.04
CA GLU A 302 -2.04 -6.84 13.84
C GLU A 302 -1.39 -5.53 13.40
N VAL A 303 -0.06 -5.50 13.22
CA VAL A 303 0.67 -4.34 12.69
C VAL A 303 0.18 -3.99 11.28
N CYS A 304 -0.02 -4.99 10.41
CA CYS A 304 -0.56 -4.76 9.06
C CYS A 304 -1.98 -4.17 9.12
N ALA A 305 -2.83 -4.68 10.01
CA ALA A 305 -4.19 -4.18 10.20
C ALA A 305 -4.21 -2.73 10.75
N GLU A 306 -3.29 -2.38 11.64
CA GLU A 306 -3.13 -1.00 12.14
C GLU A 306 -2.77 -0.04 11.00
N ARG A 307 -1.81 -0.42 10.14
CA ARG A 307 -1.40 0.37 8.98
C ARG A 307 -2.51 0.54 7.94
N ILE A 308 -3.31 -0.50 7.71
CA ILE A 308 -4.50 -0.43 6.85
C ILE A 308 -5.55 0.48 7.47
N GLN A 309 -5.82 0.32 8.77
CA GLN A 309 -6.82 1.11 9.47
C GLN A 309 -6.46 2.60 9.50
N GLU A 310 -5.18 2.94 9.64
CA GLU A 310 -4.69 4.32 9.56
C GLU A 310 -5.08 4.98 8.22
N VAL A 311 -4.95 4.26 7.10
CA VAL A 311 -5.39 4.77 5.79
C VAL A 311 -6.90 4.92 5.74
N LEU A 312 -7.66 3.92 6.21
CA LEU A 312 -9.12 3.93 6.17
C LEU A 312 -9.75 5.02 7.07
N ASP A 313 -9.12 5.31 8.20
CA ASP A 313 -9.58 6.32 9.15
C ASP A 313 -9.14 7.75 8.77
N THR A 314 -8.13 7.91 7.91
CA THR A 314 -7.66 9.22 7.44
C THR A 314 -8.68 9.82 6.47
N SER A 315 -9.18 11.01 6.77
CA SER A 315 -10.04 11.79 5.86
C SER A 315 -9.19 12.71 4.98
N SER A 316 -9.65 12.94 3.76
CA SER A 316 -9.04 13.96 2.89
C SER A 316 -9.16 15.35 3.51
N SER A 317 -8.09 16.14 3.41
CA SER A 317 -8.11 17.55 3.81
C SER A 317 -8.88 18.43 2.82
N VAL A 318 -9.01 17.99 1.57
CA VAL A 318 -9.82 18.65 0.55
C VAL A 318 -11.14 17.89 0.41
N VAL A 319 -12.22 18.50 0.88
CA VAL A 319 -13.55 17.88 0.89
C VAL A 319 -14.43 18.52 -0.18
N PRO A 320 -15.11 17.73 -1.04
CA PRO A 320 -16.08 18.28 -1.99
C PRO A 320 -17.18 19.09 -1.29
N PRO A 321 -17.61 20.21 -1.86
CA PRO A 321 -18.67 21.03 -1.27
C PRO A 321 -20.01 20.29 -1.25
N LYS A 322 -20.80 20.52 -0.20
CA LYS A 322 -22.15 19.92 -0.07
C LYS A 322 -23.17 20.49 -1.08
N ALA A 323 -23.00 21.73 -1.45
CA ALA A 323 -23.81 22.45 -2.44
C ALA A 323 -22.87 23.09 -3.46
N PRO A 324 -22.39 22.33 -4.46
CA PRO A 324 -21.41 22.84 -5.41
C PRO A 324 -22.02 23.87 -6.37
N VAL A 325 -21.24 24.87 -6.73
CA VAL A 325 -21.50 25.76 -7.86
C VAL A 325 -21.21 24.99 -9.15
N LEU A 326 -22.24 24.86 -10.02
CA LEU A 326 -22.18 24.06 -11.24
C LEU A 326 -21.91 24.89 -12.51
N GLU A 327 -21.95 26.22 -12.43
CA GLU A 327 -21.69 27.13 -13.55
C GLU A 327 -20.85 28.33 -13.07
N LEU A 328 -19.88 28.71 -13.88
CA LEU A 328 -19.09 29.92 -13.70
C LEU A 328 -19.57 30.97 -14.71
N ARG A 329 -19.70 32.22 -14.29
CA ARG A 329 -20.31 33.28 -15.11
C ARG A 329 -19.31 34.18 -15.83
N ARG A 330 -18.06 34.18 -15.41
CA ARG A 330 -16.93 34.84 -16.05
C ARG A 330 -16.07 33.77 -16.70
N HIS A 331 -15.24 34.12 -17.63
CA HIS A 331 -14.40 33.17 -18.34
C HIS A 331 -12.93 33.46 -18.09
N GLY A 332 -12.32 32.63 -17.24
CA GLY A 332 -10.88 32.63 -17.03
C GLY A 332 -10.34 33.70 -16.07
N HIS A 333 -11.15 34.33 -15.23
CA HIS A 333 -10.67 35.30 -14.24
C HIS A 333 -10.14 34.57 -13.00
N LEU A 334 -8.86 34.73 -12.70
CA LEU A 334 -8.20 34.18 -11.50
C LEU A 334 -7.87 35.31 -10.52
N GLU A 335 -8.27 35.15 -9.26
CA GLU A 335 -7.95 36.11 -8.20
C GLU A 335 -7.61 35.34 -6.89
N LEU A 336 -6.50 35.74 -6.27
CA LEU A 336 -6.15 35.34 -4.91
C LEU A 336 -6.28 36.56 -4.01
N ARG A 337 -7.01 36.43 -2.89
CA ARG A 337 -7.23 37.50 -1.90
C ARG A 337 -6.66 37.12 -0.56
N GLY A 338 -5.55 37.71 -0.18
CA GLY A 338 -4.88 37.40 1.08
C GLY A 338 -4.56 35.94 1.26
N ALA A 339 -4.32 35.18 0.18
CA ALA A 339 -4.18 33.74 0.21
C ALA A 339 -2.93 33.33 1.00
N GLY A 340 -3.12 32.54 2.04
CA GLY A 340 -2.08 31.96 2.86
C GLY A 340 -2.09 30.43 2.81
N PHE A 341 -0.92 29.82 2.97
CA PHE A 341 -0.82 28.37 3.06
C PHE A 341 0.31 27.91 3.97
N ARG A 342 -0.01 26.96 4.85
CA ARG A 342 0.93 26.32 5.75
C ARG A 342 0.88 24.79 5.59
N TYR A 343 2.03 24.17 5.36
CA TYR A 343 2.12 22.72 5.40
C TYR A 343 1.92 22.20 6.85
N PRO A 344 1.31 21.03 7.02
CA PRO A 344 1.15 20.44 8.35
C PRO A 344 2.49 20.20 9.05
N GLY A 345 2.59 20.65 10.30
CA GLY A 345 3.81 20.52 11.08
C GLY A 345 4.89 21.56 10.76
N ALA A 346 4.68 22.44 9.78
CA ALA A 346 5.58 23.56 9.55
C ALA A 346 5.36 24.67 10.61
N GLU A 347 6.46 25.25 11.07
CA GLU A 347 6.41 26.35 12.04
C GLU A 347 5.85 27.63 11.38
N GLU A 348 6.25 27.91 10.14
CA GLU A 348 5.81 29.08 9.39
C GLU A 348 4.99 28.73 8.15
N PRO A 349 4.06 29.63 7.70
CA PRO A 349 3.37 29.51 6.45
C PRO A 349 4.33 29.71 5.26
N VAL A 350 4.14 28.92 4.21
CA VAL A 350 4.89 29.02 2.95
C VAL A 350 4.35 30.17 2.09
N LEU A 351 3.06 30.48 2.21
CA LEU A 351 2.43 31.64 1.57
C LEU A 351 1.79 32.51 2.65
N LYS A 352 2.01 33.84 2.56
CA LYS A 352 1.65 34.80 3.60
C LYS A 352 0.87 35.95 2.94
N ALA A 353 -0.46 35.91 2.99
CA ALA A 353 -1.36 36.95 2.48
C ALA A 353 -1.02 37.38 1.03
N VAL A 354 -1.07 36.44 0.12
CA VAL A 354 -0.77 36.68 -1.31
C VAL A 354 -2.01 37.23 -2.00
N ASP A 355 -1.86 38.37 -2.62
CA ASP A 355 -2.82 38.98 -3.53
C ASP A 355 -2.30 38.87 -4.96
N LEU A 356 -3.12 38.32 -5.86
CA LEU A 356 -2.79 38.15 -7.27
C LEU A 356 -4.07 38.21 -8.11
N VAL A 357 -4.00 38.90 -9.24
CA VAL A 357 -5.07 38.93 -10.25
C VAL A 357 -4.45 38.56 -11.59
N ALA A 358 -5.04 37.56 -12.28
CA ALA A 358 -4.71 37.23 -13.65
C ALA A 358 -5.99 37.26 -14.51
N LEU A 359 -5.91 37.87 -15.66
CA LEU A 359 -7.05 38.20 -16.52
C LEU A 359 -7.02 37.39 -17.83
N PRO A 360 -8.18 37.13 -18.44
CA PRO A 360 -8.27 36.54 -19.77
C PRO A 360 -7.49 37.35 -20.81
N GLY A 361 -6.77 36.64 -21.68
CA GLY A 361 -5.94 37.26 -22.71
C GLY A 361 -4.60 37.82 -22.20
N GLU A 362 -4.31 37.71 -20.89
CA GLU A 362 -3.04 38.16 -20.31
C GLU A 362 -2.17 36.98 -19.84
N THR A 363 -0.86 37.17 -19.96
CA THR A 363 0.13 36.29 -19.36
C THR A 363 0.66 36.90 -18.06
N THR A 364 0.36 36.26 -16.93
CA THR A 364 0.91 36.60 -15.62
C THR A 364 2.07 35.67 -15.29
N ALA A 365 3.25 36.22 -15.07
CA ALA A 365 4.42 35.47 -14.67
C ALA A 365 4.65 35.57 -13.15
N VAL A 366 5.08 34.49 -12.51
CA VAL A 366 5.48 34.46 -11.09
C VAL A 366 6.95 34.09 -11.01
N ILE A 367 7.77 34.97 -10.46
CA ILE A 367 9.21 34.75 -10.27
C ILE A 367 9.57 34.91 -8.78
N GLY A 368 10.69 34.34 -8.37
CA GLY A 368 11.22 34.45 -7.01
C GLY A 368 12.27 33.38 -6.73
N SER A 369 12.92 33.48 -5.59
CA SER A 369 13.95 32.54 -5.15
C SER A 369 13.42 31.10 -5.03
N THR A 370 14.33 30.10 -5.03
CA THR A 370 13.95 28.70 -4.74
C THR A 370 13.39 28.62 -3.33
N GLY A 371 12.22 27.99 -3.17
CA GLY A 371 11.54 27.91 -1.87
C GLY A 371 10.58 29.06 -1.55
N SER A 372 10.46 30.09 -2.38
CA SER A 372 9.54 31.23 -2.14
C SER A 372 8.04 30.88 -2.19
N GLY A 373 7.66 29.63 -2.53
CA GLY A 373 6.26 29.17 -2.52
C GLY A 373 5.56 29.14 -3.88
N LYS A 374 6.24 29.37 -5.00
CA LYS A 374 5.66 29.46 -6.37
C LYS A 374 4.81 28.24 -6.77
N SER A 375 5.34 27.02 -6.65
CA SER A 375 4.60 25.79 -6.96
C SER A 375 3.43 25.56 -6.01
N THR A 376 3.57 25.97 -4.75
CA THR A 376 2.49 25.92 -3.76
C THR A 376 1.36 26.88 -4.15
N LEU A 377 1.70 28.08 -4.60
CA LEU A 377 0.73 29.06 -5.11
C LEU A 377 -0.10 28.47 -6.26
N LEU A 378 0.57 27.91 -7.28
CA LEU A 378 -0.13 27.26 -8.40
C LEU A 378 -0.98 26.08 -7.95
N GLY A 379 -0.55 25.32 -6.95
CA GLY A 379 -1.28 24.16 -6.42
C GLY A 379 -2.59 24.51 -5.70
N LEU A 380 -2.77 25.76 -5.26
CA LEU A 380 -4.02 26.24 -4.67
C LEU A 380 -5.13 26.42 -5.70
N VAL A 381 -4.78 26.83 -6.93
CA VAL A 381 -5.76 27.17 -7.98
C VAL A 381 -6.59 25.95 -8.43
N PRO A 382 -5.99 24.80 -8.83
CA PRO A 382 -6.75 23.58 -9.13
C PRO A 382 -7.18 22.85 -7.86
N ARG A 383 -7.03 23.48 -6.70
CA ARG A 383 -7.42 22.91 -5.40
C ARG A 383 -6.72 21.59 -5.06
N LEU A 384 -5.43 21.46 -5.35
CA LEU A 384 -4.61 20.35 -4.84
C LEU A 384 -4.44 20.44 -3.32
N PHE A 385 -4.56 21.66 -2.80
CA PHE A 385 -4.60 22.04 -1.39
C PHE A 385 -5.65 23.14 -1.20
N ASP A 386 -6.31 23.19 -0.06
CA ASP A 386 -7.11 24.35 0.33
C ASP A 386 -6.21 25.40 0.99
N ALA A 387 -6.42 26.68 0.66
CA ALA A 387 -5.76 27.78 1.36
C ALA A 387 -6.07 27.73 2.85
N THR A 388 -5.05 27.94 3.70
CA THR A 388 -5.24 28.01 5.17
C THR A 388 -5.84 29.33 5.59
N ASP A 389 -5.56 30.40 4.86
CA ASP A 389 -6.05 31.75 5.09
C ASP A 389 -6.42 32.40 3.74
N GLY A 390 -7.33 33.34 3.74
CA GLY A 390 -7.79 34.03 2.54
C GLY A 390 -8.62 33.14 1.60
N GLU A 391 -8.68 33.59 0.34
CA GLU A 391 -9.53 32.99 -0.69
C GLU A 391 -8.79 32.86 -2.01
N VAL A 392 -9.13 31.80 -2.77
CA VAL A 392 -8.75 31.61 -4.18
C VAL A 392 -10.02 31.58 -5.00
N LEU A 393 -10.16 32.53 -5.90
CA LEU A 393 -11.36 32.74 -6.69
C LEU A 393 -11.08 32.43 -8.16
N VAL A 394 -11.88 31.56 -8.74
CA VAL A 394 -11.96 31.34 -10.19
C VAL A 394 -13.30 31.88 -10.66
N ASP A 395 -13.26 32.83 -11.58
CA ASP A 395 -14.44 33.56 -12.10
C ASP A 395 -15.28 34.25 -11.00
N GLY A 396 -14.62 34.67 -9.93
CA GLY A 396 -15.23 35.29 -8.76
C GLY A 396 -15.87 34.32 -7.77
N VAL A 397 -15.72 33.02 -7.98
CA VAL A 397 -16.25 31.96 -7.10
C VAL A 397 -15.08 31.28 -6.38
N ASP A 398 -15.20 31.12 -5.07
CA ASP A 398 -14.20 30.40 -4.27
C ASP A 398 -14.08 28.94 -4.72
N VAL A 399 -12.87 28.51 -5.05
CA VAL A 399 -12.56 27.16 -5.53
C VAL A 399 -13.06 26.06 -4.59
N ARG A 400 -13.20 26.35 -3.29
CA ARG A 400 -13.74 25.44 -2.27
C ARG A 400 -15.22 25.12 -2.48
N THR A 401 -15.94 25.99 -3.20
CA THR A 401 -17.38 25.87 -3.44
C THR A 401 -17.72 25.40 -4.86
N VAL A 402 -16.75 25.40 -5.77
CA VAL A 402 -16.93 24.97 -7.16
C VAL A 402 -17.01 23.44 -7.24
N GLU A 403 -17.84 22.92 -8.15
CA GLU A 403 -17.89 21.48 -8.46
C GLU A 403 -16.51 21.03 -8.97
N PRO A 404 -15.91 19.95 -8.41
CA PRO A 404 -14.54 19.56 -8.73
C PRO A 404 -14.27 19.27 -10.21
N ARG A 405 -15.23 18.72 -10.94
CA ARG A 405 -15.09 18.47 -12.38
C ARG A 405 -15.16 19.74 -13.20
N LEU A 406 -15.98 20.70 -12.77
CA LEU A 406 -16.03 22.02 -13.40
C LEU A 406 -14.71 22.75 -13.21
N LEU A 407 -14.18 22.79 -11.97
CA LEU A 407 -12.87 23.38 -11.70
C LEU A 407 -11.76 22.72 -12.52
N ALA A 408 -11.76 21.36 -12.57
CA ALA A 408 -10.77 20.62 -13.35
C ALA A 408 -10.89 20.83 -14.87
N ARG A 409 -12.03 21.25 -15.40
CA ARG A 409 -12.19 21.64 -16.81
C ARG A 409 -11.74 23.08 -17.06
N THR A 410 -12.00 23.96 -16.11
CA THR A 410 -11.67 25.40 -16.23
C THR A 410 -10.18 25.65 -16.04
N VAL A 411 -9.49 24.87 -15.18
CA VAL A 411 -8.09 25.07 -14.83
C VAL A 411 -7.24 23.89 -15.31
N GLY A 412 -6.28 24.17 -16.18
CA GLY A 412 -5.28 23.19 -16.65
C GLY A 412 -3.91 23.45 -16.00
N LEU A 413 -3.30 22.42 -15.42
CA LEU A 413 -1.98 22.51 -14.78
C LEU A 413 -0.96 21.65 -15.51
N VAL A 414 0.15 22.26 -15.92
CA VAL A 414 1.36 21.56 -16.36
C VAL A 414 2.36 21.58 -15.20
N PRO A 415 2.61 20.45 -14.52
CA PRO A 415 3.47 20.42 -13.36
C PRO A 415 4.96 20.49 -13.74
N GLN A 416 5.80 20.95 -12.83
CA GLN A 416 7.26 21.02 -12.97
C GLN A 416 7.88 19.65 -13.32
N LYS A 417 7.39 18.56 -12.71
CA LYS A 417 7.80 17.18 -13.00
C LYS A 417 6.68 16.47 -13.73
N PRO A 418 6.71 16.43 -15.08
CA PRO A 418 5.66 15.80 -15.84
C PRO A 418 5.65 14.28 -15.63
N TYR A 419 4.46 13.73 -15.48
CA TYR A 419 4.24 12.29 -15.38
C TYR A 419 3.40 11.79 -16.56
N LEU A 420 3.90 10.73 -17.22
CA LEU A 420 3.16 10.04 -18.27
C LEU A 420 2.77 8.64 -17.79
N PHE A 421 1.53 8.26 -18.07
CA PHE A 421 1.02 6.94 -17.75
C PHE A 421 1.51 5.89 -18.76
N ALA A 422 1.63 4.66 -18.33
CA ALA A 422 1.86 3.53 -19.23
C ALA A 422 0.69 3.41 -20.21
N GLY A 423 0.97 3.34 -21.50
CA GLY A 423 -0.02 3.31 -22.56
C GLY A 423 0.56 3.81 -23.87
N THR A 424 -0.20 4.59 -24.63
CA THR A 424 0.27 5.19 -25.89
C THR A 424 0.38 6.71 -25.76
N VAL A 425 0.97 7.37 -26.76
CA VAL A 425 0.94 8.84 -26.86
C VAL A 425 -0.51 9.31 -26.85
N ALA A 426 -1.38 8.74 -27.69
CA ALA A 426 -2.79 9.11 -27.78
C ALA A 426 -3.52 8.95 -26.43
N THR A 427 -3.32 7.84 -25.71
CA THR A 427 -3.98 7.64 -24.40
C THR A 427 -3.53 8.66 -23.36
N ASN A 428 -2.25 9.07 -23.38
CA ASN A 428 -1.73 10.13 -22.52
C ASN A 428 -2.31 11.51 -22.84
N LEU A 429 -2.50 11.83 -24.11
CA LEU A 429 -3.08 13.10 -24.53
C LEU A 429 -4.58 13.16 -24.24
N ARG A 430 -5.32 12.07 -24.53
CA ARG A 430 -6.75 11.94 -24.21
C ARG A 430 -7.07 11.95 -22.71
N TYR A 431 -6.04 11.91 -21.86
CA TYR A 431 -6.23 12.16 -20.43
C TYR A 431 -6.76 13.57 -20.16
N GLY A 432 -6.42 14.55 -21.02
CA GLY A 432 -6.96 15.91 -20.98
C GLY A 432 -8.42 15.99 -21.46
N ASN A 433 -8.75 15.29 -22.54
CA ASN A 433 -10.09 15.17 -23.08
C ASN A 433 -10.26 13.78 -23.73
N PRO A 434 -11.07 12.88 -23.12
CA PRO A 434 -11.27 11.52 -23.63
C PRO A 434 -11.88 11.45 -25.04
N ASP A 435 -12.65 12.46 -25.42
CA ASP A 435 -13.39 12.52 -26.69
C ASP A 435 -12.58 13.24 -27.81
N ALA A 436 -11.35 13.65 -27.54
CA ALA A 436 -10.52 14.35 -28.52
C ALA A 436 -10.22 13.49 -29.75
N THR A 437 -10.40 14.08 -30.93
CA THR A 437 -10.07 13.45 -32.21
C THR A 437 -8.57 13.39 -32.44
N ASP A 438 -8.13 12.56 -33.39
CA ASP A 438 -6.69 12.47 -33.70
C ASP A 438 -6.17 13.81 -34.27
N GLU A 439 -6.99 14.55 -35.03
CA GLU A 439 -6.63 15.87 -35.53
C GLU A 439 -6.38 16.87 -34.40
N GLU A 440 -7.19 16.84 -33.36
CA GLU A 440 -6.99 17.69 -32.15
C GLU A 440 -5.73 17.29 -31.39
N LEU A 441 -5.43 15.98 -31.34
CA LEU A 441 -4.17 15.50 -30.73
C LEU A 441 -2.95 16.00 -31.52
N TRP A 442 -3.00 15.90 -32.85
CA TRP A 442 -1.92 16.39 -33.72
C TRP A 442 -1.75 17.91 -33.63
N HIS A 443 -2.84 18.67 -33.57
CA HIS A 443 -2.79 20.13 -33.36
C HIS A 443 -2.11 20.46 -32.03
N ALA A 444 -2.52 19.83 -30.94
CA ALA A 444 -1.91 20.06 -29.62
C ALA A 444 -0.41 19.67 -29.59
N LEU A 445 -0.03 18.59 -30.31
CA LEU A 445 1.38 18.21 -30.46
C LEU A 445 2.18 19.22 -31.28
N GLU A 446 1.56 19.83 -32.29
CA GLU A 446 2.19 20.88 -33.10
C GLU A 446 2.45 22.13 -32.27
N VAL A 447 1.43 22.64 -31.55
CA VAL A 447 1.57 23.76 -30.63
C VAL A 447 2.63 23.49 -29.56
N ALA A 448 2.63 22.28 -28.97
CA ALA A 448 3.60 21.84 -27.96
C ALA A 448 5.00 21.55 -28.53
N GLN A 449 5.27 21.80 -29.83
CA GLN A 449 6.52 21.49 -30.51
C GLN A 449 6.92 20.00 -30.39
N ALA A 450 5.93 19.11 -30.31
CA ALA A 450 6.10 17.68 -30.07
C ALA A 450 5.81 16.85 -31.33
N LYS A 451 5.18 17.42 -32.36
CA LYS A 451 4.74 16.73 -33.58
C LYS A 451 5.90 15.98 -34.27
N GLY A 452 7.02 16.63 -34.50
CA GLY A 452 8.13 16.03 -35.26
C GLY A 452 8.73 14.81 -34.59
N PHE A 453 8.87 14.80 -33.25
CA PHE A 453 9.38 13.59 -32.59
C PHE A 453 8.33 12.47 -32.53
N VAL A 454 7.03 12.79 -32.39
CA VAL A 454 5.97 11.77 -32.39
C VAL A 454 5.80 11.15 -33.78
N GLU A 455 5.90 11.94 -34.86
CA GLU A 455 5.93 11.44 -36.24
C GLU A 455 7.10 10.50 -36.50
N GLY A 456 8.24 10.73 -35.84
CA GLY A 456 9.44 9.89 -35.92
C GLY A 456 9.36 8.59 -35.11
N LEU A 457 8.33 8.40 -34.26
CA LEU A 457 8.12 7.15 -33.55
C LEU A 457 7.46 6.11 -34.47
N GLU A 458 7.82 4.83 -34.29
CA GLU A 458 7.37 3.72 -35.15
C GLU A 458 5.84 3.64 -35.30
N ASN A 459 5.08 3.91 -34.25
CA ASN A 459 3.61 3.86 -34.27
C ASN A 459 2.95 5.24 -34.04
N ARG A 460 3.68 6.33 -34.18
CA ARG A 460 3.17 7.71 -34.05
C ARG A 460 2.32 7.89 -32.76
N LEU A 461 1.03 8.21 -32.89
CA LEU A 461 0.11 8.36 -31.76
C LEU A 461 -0.06 7.07 -30.92
N ASP A 462 0.07 5.91 -31.55
CA ASP A 462 -0.02 4.61 -30.88
C ASP A 462 1.33 4.12 -30.34
N ALA A 463 2.38 4.92 -30.46
CA ALA A 463 3.69 4.61 -29.89
C ALA A 463 3.60 4.45 -28.37
N THR A 464 4.21 3.37 -27.85
CA THR A 464 4.13 3.01 -26.44
C THR A 464 4.93 3.97 -25.57
N ILE A 465 4.29 4.44 -24.52
CA ILE A 465 4.89 5.19 -23.41
C ILE A 465 5.02 4.27 -22.20
N ALA A 466 6.23 4.13 -21.70
CA ALA A 466 6.48 3.37 -20.45
C ALA A 466 6.02 4.17 -19.23
N GLN A 467 5.79 3.49 -18.11
CA GLN A 467 5.39 4.12 -16.85
C GLN A 467 6.37 5.25 -16.45
N GLY A 468 5.83 6.43 -16.16
CA GLY A 468 6.61 7.62 -15.86
C GLY A 468 7.32 8.25 -17.07
N GLY A 469 7.07 7.75 -18.29
CA GLY A 469 7.71 8.23 -19.51
C GLY A 469 9.22 7.97 -19.55
N THR A 470 9.68 6.84 -18.99
CA THR A 470 11.12 6.52 -18.88
C THR A 470 11.78 6.24 -20.24
N ASN A 471 11.00 5.95 -21.26
CA ASN A 471 11.46 5.70 -22.64
C ASN A 471 11.47 6.96 -23.53
N VAL A 472 11.14 8.12 -22.99
CA VAL A 472 11.23 9.42 -23.67
C VAL A 472 12.13 10.39 -22.90
N SER A 473 12.76 11.35 -23.60
CA SER A 473 13.63 12.34 -22.94
C SER A 473 12.85 13.29 -22.02
N GLY A 474 13.55 14.00 -21.13
CA GLY A 474 12.92 14.98 -20.24
C GLY A 474 12.13 16.05 -20.98
N GLY A 475 12.71 16.63 -22.02
CA GLY A 475 12.05 17.64 -22.87
C GLY A 475 10.88 17.07 -23.68
N GLN A 476 10.98 15.84 -24.20
CA GLN A 476 9.86 15.16 -24.86
C GLN A 476 8.70 14.91 -23.91
N ARG A 477 8.99 14.45 -22.69
CA ARG A 477 8.00 14.22 -21.63
C ARG A 477 7.28 15.51 -21.26
N GLN A 478 8.04 16.63 -21.13
CA GLN A 478 7.49 17.94 -20.84
C GLN A 478 6.54 18.41 -21.94
N ARG A 479 6.96 18.31 -23.20
CA ARG A 479 6.12 18.68 -24.37
C ARG A 479 4.85 17.85 -24.47
N LEU A 480 4.90 16.55 -24.18
CA LEU A 480 3.70 15.70 -24.12
C LEU A 480 2.76 16.11 -22.98
N ALA A 481 3.28 16.53 -21.82
CA ALA A 481 2.46 17.03 -20.74
C ALA A 481 1.80 18.38 -21.08
N ILE A 482 2.51 19.26 -21.78
CA ILE A 482 1.95 20.52 -22.31
C ILE A 482 0.85 20.19 -23.34
N ALA A 483 1.12 19.30 -24.32
CA ALA A 483 0.13 18.89 -25.31
C ALA A 483 -1.13 18.32 -24.66
N ARG A 484 -1.01 17.50 -23.60
CA ARG A 484 -2.15 16.98 -22.85
C ARG A 484 -3.03 18.08 -22.27
N THR A 485 -2.42 19.14 -21.73
CA THR A 485 -3.17 20.30 -21.19
C THR A 485 -3.79 21.14 -22.31
N LEU A 486 -3.15 21.23 -23.47
CA LEU A 486 -3.73 21.89 -24.65
C LEU A 486 -4.95 21.13 -25.20
N VAL A 487 -4.93 19.79 -25.20
CA VAL A 487 -6.09 18.96 -25.57
C VAL A 487 -7.28 19.20 -24.64
N GLN A 488 -7.04 19.52 -23.37
CA GLN A 488 -8.09 19.86 -22.40
C GLN A 488 -8.79 21.19 -22.73
N ARG A 489 -8.09 22.17 -23.35
CA ARG A 489 -8.56 23.54 -23.66
C ARG A 489 -9.16 24.25 -22.45
N PRO A 490 -8.44 24.40 -21.34
CA PRO A 490 -8.94 25.09 -20.15
C PRO A 490 -9.01 26.61 -20.39
N GLU A 491 -9.79 27.32 -19.58
CA GLU A 491 -9.86 28.79 -19.60
C GLU A 491 -8.66 29.43 -18.87
N ILE A 492 -8.04 28.69 -17.93
CA ILE A 492 -6.87 29.11 -17.17
C ILE A 492 -5.77 28.06 -17.32
N TYR A 493 -4.65 28.45 -17.90
CA TYR A 493 -3.45 27.63 -18.03
C TYR A 493 -2.44 27.95 -16.93
N LEU A 494 -1.98 26.96 -16.21
CA LEU A 494 -0.96 27.06 -15.18
C LEU A 494 0.28 26.26 -15.60
N PHE A 495 1.42 26.94 -15.73
CA PHE A 495 2.70 26.32 -16.09
C PHE A 495 3.67 26.44 -14.90
N ASP A 496 3.98 25.32 -14.24
CA ASP A 496 4.93 25.28 -13.14
C ASP A 496 6.32 24.92 -13.66
N ASP A 497 7.17 25.92 -13.91
CA ASP A 497 8.55 25.80 -14.42
C ASP A 497 8.69 24.84 -15.62
N SER A 498 7.64 24.82 -16.46
CA SER A 498 7.43 23.79 -17.48
C SER A 498 8.32 23.95 -18.72
N PHE A 499 9.08 25.02 -18.81
CA PHE A 499 9.94 25.36 -19.95
C PHE A 499 11.43 25.08 -19.67
N SER A 500 11.81 24.87 -18.42
CA SER A 500 13.22 24.76 -18.00
C SER A 500 13.96 23.55 -18.59
N ALA A 501 13.23 22.48 -18.94
CA ALA A 501 13.80 21.26 -19.54
C ALA A 501 13.98 21.33 -21.06
N LEU A 502 13.61 22.46 -21.69
CA LEU A 502 13.67 22.66 -23.13
C LEU A 502 14.95 23.42 -23.53
N ASP A 503 15.44 23.17 -24.75
CA ASP A 503 16.45 24.02 -25.37
C ASP A 503 15.86 25.38 -25.79
N TYR A 504 16.72 26.39 -25.95
CA TYR A 504 16.29 27.78 -26.21
C TYR A 504 15.44 27.94 -27.48
N ALA A 505 15.75 27.21 -28.55
CA ALA A 505 15.03 27.31 -29.82
C ALA A 505 13.62 26.71 -29.68
N THR A 506 13.52 25.52 -29.06
CA THR A 506 12.24 24.87 -28.78
C THR A 506 11.38 25.68 -27.80
N ASP A 507 11.99 26.26 -26.74
CA ASP A 507 11.29 27.13 -25.79
C ASP A 507 10.70 28.38 -26.48
N ALA A 508 11.47 29.07 -27.30
CA ALA A 508 11.01 30.25 -28.02
C ALA A 508 9.88 29.93 -29.02
N ALA A 509 10.02 28.85 -29.80
CA ALA A 509 8.99 28.38 -30.73
C ALA A 509 7.70 27.97 -30.00
N LEU A 510 7.82 27.25 -28.89
CA LEU A 510 6.69 26.83 -28.07
C LEU A 510 5.94 28.04 -27.48
N ARG A 511 6.64 29.04 -26.91
CA ARG A 511 6.01 30.24 -26.36
C ARG A 511 5.28 31.05 -27.45
N THR A 512 5.87 31.16 -28.64
CA THR A 512 5.21 31.85 -29.77
C THR A 512 3.93 31.11 -30.21
N ALA A 513 3.95 29.78 -30.25
CA ALA A 513 2.78 28.98 -30.57
C ALA A 513 1.71 29.05 -29.46
N LEU A 514 2.12 28.96 -28.20
CA LEU A 514 1.23 29.08 -27.04
C LEU A 514 0.53 30.43 -26.99
N ALA A 515 1.24 31.53 -27.19
CA ALA A 515 0.65 32.86 -27.17
C ALA A 515 -0.50 33.05 -28.19
N ARG A 516 -0.44 32.32 -29.32
CA ARG A 516 -1.53 32.32 -30.31
C ARG A 516 -2.68 31.41 -29.90
N GLU A 517 -2.36 30.24 -29.38
CA GLU A 517 -3.37 29.23 -28.97
C GLU A 517 -4.15 29.67 -27.73
N THR A 518 -3.50 30.41 -26.81
CA THR A 518 -4.08 30.82 -25.53
C THR A 518 -4.46 32.30 -25.51
N ALA A 519 -4.63 32.94 -26.68
CA ALA A 519 -4.89 34.38 -26.81
C ALA A 519 -6.15 34.87 -26.06
N GLU A 520 -7.16 34.04 -25.88
CA GLU A 520 -8.40 34.33 -25.14
C GLU A 520 -8.39 33.79 -23.70
N ALA A 521 -7.40 32.95 -23.35
CA ALA A 521 -7.30 32.30 -22.05
C ALA A 521 -6.41 33.09 -21.09
N THR A 522 -6.53 32.80 -19.81
CA THR A 522 -5.61 33.31 -18.79
C THR A 522 -4.41 32.39 -18.68
N VAL A 523 -3.21 32.93 -18.74
CA VAL A 523 -1.97 32.17 -18.64
C VAL A 523 -1.20 32.60 -17.40
N VAL A 524 -0.90 31.64 -16.50
CA VAL A 524 -0.02 31.87 -15.35
C VAL A 524 1.22 31.00 -15.49
N ILE A 525 2.39 31.63 -15.54
CA ILE A 525 3.68 30.97 -15.73
C ILE A 525 4.56 31.17 -14.50
N VAL A 526 4.90 30.10 -13.81
CA VAL A 526 6.02 30.09 -12.87
C VAL A 526 7.28 29.78 -13.66
N ALA A 527 8.28 30.65 -13.60
CA ALA A 527 9.56 30.41 -14.23
C ALA A 527 10.73 30.82 -13.30
N GLN A 528 11.86 30.16 -13.52
CA GLN A 528 13.12 30.51 -12.90
C GLN A 528 13.99 31.37 -13.83
N ARG A 529 13.76 31.30 -15.17
CA ARG A 529 14.50 32.04 -16.18
C ARG A 529 13.80 33.36 -16.51
N VAL A 530 14.52 34.44 -16.41
CA VAL A 530 14.02 35.78 -16.76
C VAL A 530 13.61 35.88 -18.23
N SER A 531 14.38 35.23 -19.13
CA SER A 531 14.05 35.19 -20.57
C SER A 531 12.68 34.58 -20.88
N THR A 532 12.13 33.78 -19.99
CA THR A 532 10.79 33.17 -20.16
C THR A 532 9.66 34.11 -19.82
N ILE A 533 9.90 35.10 -18.96
CA ILE A 533 8.86 35.95 -18.37
C ILE A 533 8.97 37.45 -18.74
N ARG A 534 10.04 37.83 -19.43
CA ARG A 534 10.33 39.23 -19.78
C ARG A 534 9.17 39.91 -20.51
N ASP A 535 8.53 39.18 -21.42
CA ASP A 535 7.45 39.66 -22.28
C ASP A 535 6.04 39.47 -21.67
N ALA A 536 5.96 39.01 -20.39
CA ALA A 536 4.68 38.83 -19.72
C ALA A 536 3.99 40.22 -19.48
N ASP A 537 2.66 40.23 -19.60
CA ASP A 537 1.85 41.43 -19.35
C ASP A 537 1.95 41.88 -17.91
N ARG A 538 2.13 40.92 -16.99
CA ARG A 538 2.28 41.16 -15.56
C ARG A 538 3.29 40.18 -14.97
N ILE A 539 4.22 40.67 -14.17
CA ILE A 539 5.18 39.87 -13.41
C ILE A 539 4.92 40.10 -11.93
N VAL A 540 4.77 39.02 -11.19
CA VAL A 540 4.63 39.00 -9.73
C VAL A 540 5.90 38.46 -9.12
N VAL A 541 6.54 39.24 -8.28
CA VAL A 541 7.77 38.87 -7.57
C VAL A 541 7.40 38.30 -6.21
N LEU A 542 7.70 37.01 -5.99
CA LEU A 542 7.41 36.31 -4.75
C LEU A 542 8.70 36.10 -3.96
N ASP A 543 8.76 36.63 -2.74
CA ASP A 543 9.87 36.45 -1.84
C ASP A 543 9.38 36.07 -0.44
N GLU A 544 9.98 35.06 0.19
CA GLU A 544 9.60 34.48 1.49
C GLU A 544 8.07 34.29 1.68
N GLY A 545 7.39 33.89 0.62
CA GLY A 545 5.94 33.63 0.61
C GLY A 545 5.08 34.89 0.52
N ARG A 546 5.64 36.06 0.24
CA ARG A 546 4.93 37.34 0.04
C ARG A 546 5.14 37.90 -1.35
N VAL A 547 4.15 38.60 -1.86
CA VAL A 547 4.31 39.41 -3.07
C VAL A 547 5.04 40.69 -2.68
N VAL A 548 6.27 40.86 -3.21
CA VAL A 548 7.13 42.03 -2.95
C VAL A 548 7.15 43.03 -4.11
N GLY A 549 6.55 42.66 -5.25
CA GLY A 549 6.42 43.56 -6.41
C GLY A 549 5.49 42.97 -7.47
N THR A 550 4.78 43.87 -8.16
CA THR A 550 3.92 43.52 -9.31
C THR A 550 4.03 44.61 -10.35
N GLY A 551 4.30 44.25 -11.60
CA GLY A 551 4.43 45.20 -12.69
C GLY A 551 4.95 44.53 -13.97
N ARG A 552 5.27 45.32 -14.98
CA ARG A 552 5.98 44.85 -16.17
C ARG A 552 7.49 44.82 -15.93
N HIS A 553 8.21 44.15 -16.79
CA HIS A 553 9.66 43.98 -16.68
C HIS A 553 10.39 45.32 -16.44
N HIS A 554 10.14 46.32 -17.27
CA HIS A 554 10.80 47.63 -17.18
C HIS A 554 10.45 48.39 -15.88
N GLU A 555 9.20 48.27 -15.38
CA GLU A 555 8.76 48.89 -14.13
C GLU A 555 9.49 48.25 -12.93
N LEU A 556 9.50 46.90 -12.89
CA LEU A 556 10.15 46.16 -11.81
C LEU A 556 11.68 46.32 -11.83
N MET A 557 12.29 46.47 -13.01
CA MET A 557 13.72 46.79 -13.12
C MET A 557 14.05 48.17 -12.53
N ALA A 558 13.14 49.14 -12.64
CA ALA A 558 13.32 50.48 -12.06
C ALA A 558 13.07 50.50 -10.55
N ASP A 559 11.97 49.89 -10.09
CA ASP A 559 11.41 50.13 -8.77
C ASP A 559 11.55 48.96 -7.76
N ASN A 560 11.94 47.74 -8.21
CA ASN A 560 12.01 46.58 -7.35
C ASN A 560 13.43 46.01 -7.26
N GLU A 561 14.04 46.10 -6.09
CA GLU A 561 15.41 45.64 -5.83
C GLU A 561 15.53 44.09 -5.96
N THR A 562 14.60 43.34 -5.38
CA THR A 562 14.58 41.86 -5.45
C THR A 562 14.48 41.37 -6.90
N TYR A 563 13.63 42.01 -7.71
CA TYR A 563 13.52 41.65 -9.13
C TYR A 563 14.80 41.96 -9.90
N ARG A 564 15.40 43.11 -9.65
CA ARG A 564 16.65 43.52 -10.28
C ARG A 564 17.80 42.59 -9.94
N GLU A 565 17.90 42.16 -8.69
CA GLU A 565 18.89 41.14 -8.26
C GLU A 565 18.71 39.83 -8.99
N ILE A 566 17.46 39.33 -9.10
CA ILE A 566 17.14 38.10 -9.84
C ILE A 566 17.55 38.24 -11.31
N VAL A 567 17.22 39.35 -11.96
CA VAL A 567 17.56 39.59 -13.36
C VAL A 567 19.07 39.67 -13.58
N LEU A 568 19.77 40.47 -12.78
CA LEU A 568 21.22 40.66 -12.90
C LEU A 568 22.05 39.41 -12.49
N SER A 569 21.43 38.47 -11.76
CA SER A 569 22.04 37.18 -11.51
C SER A 569 22.05 36.25 -12.74
N GLN A 570 21.24 36.55 -13.76
CA GLN A 570 21.05 35.70 -14.95
C GLN A 570 21.47 36.39 -16.25
N LEU A 571 21.38 37.69 -16.34
CA LEU A 571 21.63 38.50 -17.52
C LEU A 571 22.67 39.58 -17.21
N THR A 572 23.42 40.01 -18.21
CA THR A 572 24.25 41.19 -18.12
C THR A 572 23.39 42.45 -18.13
N GLU A 573 23.87 43.59 -17.63
CA GLU A 573 23.13 44.85 -17.63
C GLU A 573 22.63 45.26 -19.02
N ALA A 574 23.44 44.97 -20.07
CA ALA A 574 23.08 45.25 -21.47
C ALA A 574 21.98 44.33 -22.01
N GLU A 575 21.84 43.12 -21.52
CA GLU A 575 20.77 42.19 -21.88
C GLU A 575 19.50 42.37 -21.05
N ALA A 576 19.66 42.96 -19.87
CA ALA A 576 18.57 43.25 -18.93
C ALA A 576 17.80 44.52 -19.27
N ALA A 577 18.40 45.46 -20.00
CA ALA A 577 17.77 46.66 -20.54
C ALA A 577 16.96 46.34 -21.81
#